data_e9567dd0860f1bbd38ef28220d2cab4c
#
_entry.id   e9567dd0860f1bbd38ef28220d2cab4c
#
_cell.length_a   1.000
_cell.length_b   1.000
_cell.length_c   1.000
_cell.angle_alpha   90.00
_cell.angle_beta   90.00
_cell.angle_gamma   90.00
#
_symmetry.space_group_name_H-M   'P 1'
#
loop_
_entity.id
_entity.type
_entity.pdbx_description
1 polymer ?
#
loop_
_entity_poly.entity_id
_entity_poly.type
_entity_poly.pdbx_seq_one_letter_code
_entity_poly.pdbx_strand_id
1 'polypeptide(L)'
;VGESHTFVVRDLNATEDRTFTMTSAETTTVPVKNITTLDVGGKKVGYLTFNSHIKPAETQLIDAITQLKANNIEELVLDMRYNGGGYLTIAAELGYMVAGSASEGEVFDALTFNDKYTVRDPFNNNILEPSRFSSTAAGFDQPTYPTPTGPPLPGLDLTRVFILASG
;
A
#
# COMPACT_ATOMS: atom_id res chain seq x y z
N VAL A 1 -13.67 23.43 -4.59
CA VAL A 1 -12.43 23.62 -5.34
C VAL A 1 -12.43 25.00 -5.92
N GLY A 2 -11.30 25.71 -5.88
CA GLY A 2 -11.19 27.10 -6.37
C GLY A 2 -11.52 28.20 -5.33
N GLU A 3 -11.98 27.85 -4.14
CA GLU A 3 -12.15 28.82 -3.05
C GLU A 3 -10.80 29.21 -2.42
N SER A 4 -10.63 30.50 -2.19
CA SER A 4 -9.43 31.05 -1.53
C SER A 4 -9.73 31.42 -0.08
N HIS A 5 -8.86 30.98 0.82
CA HIS A 5 -8.93 31.27 2.25
C HIS A 5 -7.62 31.88 2.72
N THR A 6 -7.75 32.88 3.58
CA THR A 6 -6.58 33.55 4.21
C THR A 6 -6.39 33.03 5.62
N PHE A 7 -5.17 32.61 5.92
CA PHE A 7 -4.77 32.07 7.22
C PHE A 7 -3.77 32.99 7.88
N VAL A 8 -3.93 33.19 9.17
CA VAL A 8 -2.95 33.85 10.04
C VAL A 8 -2.38 32.78 10.96
N VAL A 9 -1.09 32.56 10.89
CA VAL A 9 -0.40 31.51 11.65
C VAL A 9 0.81 32.07 12.34
N ARG A 10 1.17 31.47 13.48
CA ARG A 10 2.43 31.71 14.16
C ARG A 10 3.27 30.48 14.14
N ASP A 11 4.47 30.54 13.56
CA ASP A 11 5.40 29.43 13.55
C ASP A 11 5.91 29.16 14.98
N LEU A 12 6.28 27.92 15.25
CA LEU A 12 6.78 27.51 16.55
C LEU A 12 8.00 28.36 16.93
N ASN A 13 7.97 29.01 18.13
CA ASN A 13 8.97 29.92 18.64
C ASN A 13 9.07 31.29 17.93
N ALA A 14 8.16 31.64 17.02
CA ALA A 14 8.09 32.95 16.42
C ALA A 14 7.35 33.94 17.35
N THR A 15 7.74 35.22 17.30
CA THR A 15 7.10 36.31 18.03
C THR A 15 6.03 37.04 17.23
N GLU A 16 6.04 36.85 15.90
CA GLU A 16 5.14 37.54 14.97
C GLU A 16 4.29 36.54 14.20
N ASP A 17 3.10 36.98 13.81
CA ASP A 17 2.19 36.25 12.96
C ASP A 17 2.54 36.47 11.47
N ARG A 18 2.36 35.46 10.65
CA ARG A 18 2.41 35.60 9.19
C ARG A 18 1.06 35.27 8.58
N THR A 19 0.71 35.97 7.52
CA THR A 19 -0.52 35.80 6.78
C THR A 19 -0.22 35.22 5.40
N PHE A 20 -0.97 34.21 4.99
CA PHE A 20 -0.91 33.67 3.62
C PHE A 20 -2.28 33.24 3.14
N THR A 21 -2.47 33.28 1.83
CA THR A 21 -3.71 32.85 1.18
C THR A 21 -3.46 31.56 0.41
N MET A 22 -4.34 30.58 0.58
CA MET A 22 -4.34 29.31 -0.17
C MET A 22 -5.65 29.15 -0.91
N THR A 23 -5.57 28.68 -2.12
CA THR A 23 -6.74 28.31 -2.94
C THR A 23 -6.92 26.80 -2.91
N SER A 24 -8.14 26.34 -2.62
CA SER A 24 -8.45 24.92 -2.59
C SER A 24 -8.32 24.31 -3.99
N ALA A 25 -7.66 23.16 -4.09
CA ALA A 25 -7.49 22.40 -5.32
C ALA A 25 -7.76 20.91 -5.08
N GLU A 26 -8.16 20.20 -6.11
CA GLU A 26 -8.15 18.75 -6.07
C GLU A 26 -6.70 18.25 -6.03
N THR A 27 -6.45 17.30 -5.15
CA THR A 27 -5.15 16.64 -5.03
C THR A 27 -5.32 15.13 -5.09
N THR A 28 -4.51 14.47 -5.90
CA THR A 28 -4.46 13.01 -5.87
C THR A 28 -3.64 12.54 -4.69
N THR A 29 -4.21 11.64 -3.91
CA THR A 29 -3.48 11.02 -2.79
C THR A 29 -2.35 10.15 -3.32
N VAL A 30 -1.16 10.31 -2.74
CA VAL A 30 0.04 9.53 -3.09
C VAL A 30 0.42 8.67 -1.89
N PRO A 31 -0.14 7.45 -1.76
CA PRO A 31 0.13 6.56 -0.64
C PRO A 31 1.51 5.88 -0.69
N VAL A 32 2.13 5.76 -1.85
CA VAL A 32 3.45 5.13 -2.03
C VAL A 32 4.48 6.22 -2.33
N LYS A 33 5.54 6.29 -1.50
CA LYS A 33 6.53 7.38 -1.55
C LYS A 33 7.94 6.88 -1.28
N ASN A 34 8.92 7.75 -1.52
CA ASN A 34 10.31 7.53 -1.14
C ASN A 34 10.92 6.24 -1.69
N ILE A 35 10.55 5.86 -2.93
CA ILE A 35 11.07 4.66 -3.57
C ILE A 35 12.55 4.91 -3.90
N THR A 36 13.43 4.10 -3.31
CA THR A 36 14.87 4.21 -3.54
C THR A 36 15.56 2.86 -3.41
N THR A 37 16.75 2.76 -3.98
CA THR A 37 17.64 1.60 -3.82
C THR A 37 18.91 2.07 -3.14
N LEU A 38 19.30 1.39 -2.08
CA LEU A 38 20.50 1.66 -1.28
C LEU A 38 21.51 0.53 -1.51
N ASP A 39 22.79 0.85 -1.51
CA ASP A 39 23.85 -0.15 -1.42
C ASP A 39 24.28 -0.25 0.05
N VAL A 40 24.07 -1.42 0.64
CA VAL A 40 24.36 -1.68 2.05
C VAL A 40 25.26 -2.91 2.14
N GLY A 41 26.55 -2.69 2.34
CA GLY A 41 27.51 -3.78 2.43
C GLY A 41 27.62 -4.63 1.17
N GLY A 42 27.45 -4.04 0.00
CA GLY A 42 27.49 -4.70 -1.30
C GLY A 42 26.18 -5.36 -1.72
N LYS A 43 25.11 -5.23 -0.93
CA LYS A 43 23.76 -5.68 -1.27
C LYS A 43 22.88 -4.51 -1.69
N LYS A 44 22.04 -4.72 -2.68
CA LYS A 44 21.04 -3.77 -3.09
C LYS A 44 19.77 -3.93 -2.24
N VAL A 45 19.47 -2.92 -1.43
CA VAL A 45 18.31 -2.88 -0.56
C VAL A 45 17.31 -1.87 -1.10
N GLY A 46 16.11 -2.31 -1.45
CA GLY A 46 15.00 -1.45 -1.78
C GLY A 46 14.42 -0.81 -0.52
N TYR A 47 13.94 0.42 -0.66
CA TYR A 47 13.16 1.10 0.37
C TYR A 47 11.96 1.76 -0.26
N LEU A 48 10.80 1.64 0.38
CA LEU A 48 9.61 2.41 0.03
C LEU A 48 8.78 2.70 1.27
N THR A 49 8.11 3.85 1.26
CA THR A 49 7.11 4.22 2.27
C THR A 49 5.71 3.94 1.73
N PHE A 50 4.89 3.22 2.52
CA PHE A 50 3.52 2.89 2.16
C PHE A 50 2.55 3.34 3.25
N ASN A 51 1.74 4.38 2.97
CA ASN A 51 0.96 5.09 3.99
C ASN A 51 -0.52 4.70 4.05
N SER A 52 -1.10 4.09 3.01
CA SER A 52 -2.54 3.76 3.02
C SER A 52 -2.89 2.75 1.94
N HIS A 53 -3.73 1.77 2.30
CA HIS A 53 -4.28 0.75 1.41
C HIS A 53 -5.56 1.26 0.71
N ILE A 54 -5.43 2.32 -0.09
CA ILE A 54 -6.52 2.93 -0.87
C ILE A 54 -6.37 2.60 -2.36
N LYS A 55 -7.45 2.69 -3.13
CA LYS A 55 -7.46 2.32 -4.56
C LYS A 55 -6.26 2.84 -5.38
N PRO A 56 -5.86 4.12 -5.27
CA PRO A 56 -4.69 4.62 -6.01
C PRO A 56 -3.36 3.95 -5.63
N ALA A 57 -3.32 3.20 -4.51
CA ALA A 57 -2.10 2.51 -4.11
C ALA A 57 -1.75 1.32 -5.01
N GLU A 58 -2.75 0.66 -5.62
CA GLU A 58 -2.52 -0.51 -6.48
C GLU A 58 -1.52 -0.18 -7.59
N THR A 59 -1.84 0.77 -8.44
CA THR A 59 -0.95 1.18 -9.55
C THR A 59 0.39 1.69 -9.03
N GLN A 60 0.39 2.50 -7.96
CA GLN A 60 1.63 3.06 -7.41
C GLN A 60 2.54 1.98 -6.82
N LEU A 61 2.00 0.93 -6.20
CA LEU A 61 2.78 -0.21 -5.72
C LEU A 61 3.34 -1.02 -6.88
N ILE A 62 2.55 -1.29 -7.93
CA ILE A 62 3.01 -1.98 -9.14
C ILE A 62 4.19 -1.23 -9.76
N ASP A 63 4.09 0.08 -9.92
CA ASP A 63 5.15 0.92 -10.48
C ASP A 63 6.41 0.90 -9.59
N ALA A 64 6.24 1.07 -8.28
CA ALA A 64 7.33 1.06 -7.31
C ALA A 64 8.09 -0.28 -7.29
N ILE A 65 7.35 -1.40 -7.23
CA ILE A 65 7.94 -2.73 -7.22
C ILE A 65 8.61 -3.05 -8.58
N THR A 66 8.01 -2.61 -9.69
CA THR A 66 8.64 -2.74 -11.02
C THR A 66 9.97 -2.00 -11.08
N GLN A 67 10.04 -0.78 -10.55
CA GLN A 67 11.29 0.00 -10.46
C GLN A 67 12.33 -0.71 -9.58
N LEU A 68 11.95 -1.20 -8.41
CA LEU A 68 12.85 -1.90 -7.49
C LEU A 68 13.34 -3.22 -8.09
N LYS A 69 12.47 -3.95 -8.80
CA LYS A 69 12.84 -5.16 -9.54
C LYS A 69 13.88 -4.88 -10.63
N ALA A 70 13.69 -3.82 -11.40
CA ALA A 70 14.64 -3.40 -12.43
C ALA A 70 16.01 -3.03 -11.85
N ASN A 71 16.06 -2.57 -10.60
CA ASN A 71 17.30 -2.29 -9.87
C ASN A 71 17.95 -3.55 -9.28
N ASN A 72 17.32 -4.73 -9.41
CA ASN A 72 17.78 -6.02 -8.88
C ASN A 72 18.03 -5.96 -7.36
N ILE A 73 17.06 -5.50 -6.59
CA ILE A 73 17.16 -5.49 -5.13
C ILE A 73 17.17 -6.93 -4.59
N GLU A 74 17.90 -7.15 -3.50
CA GLU A 74 18.02 -8.44 -2.82
C GLU A 74 17.21 -8.48 -1.52
N GLU A 75 16.90 -7.32 -0.97
CA GLU A 75 16.12 -7.13 0.26
C GLU A 75 15.25 -5.90 0.13
N LEU A 76 14.18 -5.82 0.91
CA LEU A 76 13.27 -4.69 0.94
C LEU A 76 13.08 -4.18 2.37
N VAL A 77 13.12 -2.87 2.55
CA VAL A 77 12.58 -2.17 3.72
C VAL A 77 11.27 -1.53 3.35
N LEU A 78 10.19 -2.02 3.93
CA LEU A 78 8.84 -1.51 3.76
C LEU A 78 8.46 -0.65 4.98
N ASP A 79 8.38 0.66 4.78
CA ASP A 79 8.04 1.59 5.85
C ASP A 79 6.54 1.86 5.90
N MET A 80 5.89 1.27 6.88
CA MET A 80 4.45 1.37 7.13
C MET A 80 4.12 2.12 8.43
N ARG A 81 5.06 2.89 9.00
CA ARG A 81 4.86 3.57 10.29
C ARG A 81 3.66 4.50 10.33
N TYR A 82 3.23 5.01 9.19
CA TYR A 82 2.07 5.91 9.06
C TYR A 82 0.91 5.27 8.32
N ASN A 83 0.88 3.94 8.20
CA ASN A 83 -0.17 3.22 7.50
C ASN A 83 -1.30 2.85 8.44
N GLY A 84 -2.50 3.37 8.17
CA GLY A 84 -3.71 3.10 8.94
C GLY A 84 -4.53 1.91 8.41
N GLY A 85 -4.02 1.16 7.41
CA GLY A 85 -4.75 0.06 6.77
C GLY A 85 -5.58 0.49 5.56
N GLY A 86 -6.64 -0.27 5.27
CA GLY A 86 -7.59 -0.07 4.16
C GLY A 86 -7.95 -1.38 3.47
N TYR A 87 -7.86 -1.45 2.14
CA TYR A 87 -8.24 -2.64 1.38
C TYR A 87 -7.27 -3.81 1.62
N LEU A 88 -7.80 -4.93 2.13
CA LEU A 88 -7.06 -6.17 2.36
C LEU A 88 -6.50 -6.74 1.05
N THR A 89 -7.23 -6.58 -0.06
CA THR A 89 -6.77 -6.98 -1.40
C THR A 89 -5.42 -6.33 -1.76
N ILE A 90 -5.25 -5.03 -1.49
CA ILE A 90 -3.99 -4.32 -1.73
C ILE A 90 -2.86 -4.87 -0.86
N ALA A 91 -3.17 -5.30 0.37
CA ALA A 91 -2.19 -5.95 1.23
C ALA A 91 -1.74 -7.31 0.66
N ALA A 92 -2.70 -8.10 0.16
CA ALA A 92 -2.41 -9.40 -0.49
C ALA A 92 -1.57 -9.22 -1.77
N GLU A 93 -1.90 -8.21 -2.58
CA GLU A 93 -1.13 -7.87 -3.79
C GLU A 93 0.32 -7.47 -3.45
N LEU A 94 0.50 -6.60 -2.45
CA LEU A 94 1.84 -6.24 -1.99
C LEU A 94 2.59 -7.46 -1.44
N GLY A 95 1.90 -8.32 -0.69
CA GLY A 95 2.46 -9.57 -0.20
C GLY A 95 2.94 -10.48 -1.34
N TYR A 96 2.11 -10.66 -2.38
CA TYR A 96 2.51 -11.39 -3.59
C TYR A 96 3.72 -10.73 -4.28
N MET A 97 3.68 -9.42 -4.48
CA MET A 97 4.77 -8.70 -5.14
C MET A 97 6.11 -8.85 -4.40
N VAL A 98 6.09 -9.00 -3.09
CA VAL A 98 7.30 -9.23 -2.27
C VAL A 98 7.73 -10.70 -2.32
N ALA A 99 6.81 -11.64 -2.06
CA ALA A 99 7.10 -13.06 -1.95
C ALA A 99 7.29 -13.74 -3.32
N GLY A 100 6.64 -13.23 -4.37
CA GLY A 100 6.75 -13.71 -5.72
C GLY A 100 5.92 -14.95 -6.02
N SER A 101 6.26 -15.63 -7.12
CA SER A 101 5.46 -16.71 -7.73
C SER A 101 5.27 -17.93 -6.83
N ALA A 102 6.15 -18.17 -5.89
CA ALA A 102 6.01 -19.28 -4.94
C ALA A 102 4.81 -19.12 -4.00
N SER A 103 4.28 -17.90 -3.83
CA SER A 103 3.10 -17.64 -3.00
C SER A 103 1.76 -17.75 -3.74
N GLU A 104 1.75 -17.88 -5.06
CA GLU A 104 0.52 -17.95 -5.88
C GLU A 104 -0.47 -18.99 -5.35
N GLY A 105 -1.71 -18.56 -5.08
CA GLY A 105 -2.78 -19.42 -4.59
C GLY A 105 -2.69 -19.83 -3.11
N GLU A 106 -1.59 -19.54 -2.43
CA GLU A 106 -1.47 -19.75 -0.99
C GLU A 106 -2.40 -18.81 -0.22
N VAL A 107 -2.77 -19.20 0.99
CA VAL A 107 -3.62 -18.36 1.86
C VAL A 107 -2.83 -17.16 2.36
N PHE A 108 -3.32 -15.96 2.07
CA PHE A 108 -2.80 -14.72 2.62
C PHE A 108 -3.37 -14.44 4.00
N ASP A 109 -4.69 -14.56 4.13
CA ASP A 109 -5.43 -14.21 5.32
C ASP A 109 -6.75 -14.99 5.41
N ALA A 110 -7.24 -15.21 6.61
CA ALA A 110 -8.55 -15.79 6.86
C ALA A 110 -9.24 -15.06 8.01
N LEU A 111 -10.38 -14.41 7.68
CA LEU A 111 -11.22 -13.78 8.68
C LEU A 111 -11.86 -14.82 9.58
N THR A 112 -11.72 -14.63 10.88
CA THR A 112 -12.38 -15.46 11.89
C THR A 112 -13.16 -14.59 12.86
N PHE A 113 -14.34 -15.07 13.24
CA PHE A 113 -15.20 -14.44 14.24
C PHE A 113 -15.35 -15.36 15.46
N ASN A 114 -16.26 -15.03 16.35
CA ASN A 114 -16.57 -15.87 17.49
C ASN A 114 -17.34 -17.16 17.06
N ASP A 115 -17.62 -18.04 18.00
CA ASP A 115 -18.26 -19.34 17.82
C ASP A 115 -19.67 -19.30 17.20
N LYS A 116 -20.31 -18.13 17.17
CA LYS A 116 -21.62 -17.95 16.51
C LYS A 116 -21.51 -17.75 15.00
N TYR A 117 -20.34 -17.32 14.52
CA TYR A 117 -20.12 -16.90 13.14
C TYR A 117 -18.91 -17.63 12.55
N THR A 118 -19.01 -18.95 12.47
CA THR A 118 -17.92 -19.81 11.99
C THR A 118 -17.90 -20.01 10.47
N VAL A 119 -19.01 -19.67 9.79
CA VAL A 119 -19.21 -19.93 8.36
C VAL A 119 -19.48 -18.64 7.58
N ARG A 120 -20.11 -17.68 8.20
CA ARG A 120 -20.52 -16.43 7.53
C ARG A 120 -20.12 -15.20 8.33
N ASP A 121 -19.74 -14.18 7.59
CA ASP A 121 -19.48 -12.83 8.09
C ASP A 121 -20.76 -12.24 8.71
N PRO A 122 -20.75 -11.81 9.98
CA PRO A 122 -21.92 -11.27 10.67
C PRO A 122 -22.39 -9.91 10.12
N PHE A 123 -21.59 -9.22 9.34
CA PHE A 123 -21.90 -7.88 8.85
C PHE A 123 -22.50 -7.89 7.44
N ASN A 124 -22.11 -8.81 6.58
CA ASN A 124 -22.54 -8.84 5.18
C ASN A 124 -23.13 -10.20 4.75
N ASN A 125 -23.15 -11.19 5.65
CA ASN A 125 -23.66 -12.55 5.42
C ASN A 125 -22.91 -13.36 4.32
N ASN A 126 -21.76 -12.91 3.86
CA ASN A 126 -20.93 -13.65 2.91
C ASN A 126 -20.30 -14.88 3.58
N ILE A 127 -20.01 -15.90 2.78
CA ILE A 127 -19.25 -17.07 3.26
C ILE A 127 -17.83 -16.60 3.60
N LEU A 128 -17.30 -17.08 4.72
CA LEU A 128 -15.93 -16.81 5.16
C LEU A 128 -14.96 -17.69 4.33
N GLU A 129 -14.46 -17.13 3.27
CA GLU A 129 -13.41 -17.77 2.45
C GLU A 129 -12.09 -17.05 2.70
N PRO A 130 -10.97 -17.81 2.80
CA PRO A 130 -9.66 -17.21 2.91
C PRO A 130 -9.30 -16.37 1.68
N SER A 131 -8.71 -15.20 1.92
CA SER A 131 -8.05 -14.44 0.87
C SER A 131 -6.76 -15.16 0.45
N ARG A 132 -6.47 -15.13 -0.84
CA ARG A 132 -5.29 -15.81 -1.40
C ARG A 132 -4.40 -14.84 -2.15
N PHE A 133 -3.12 -15.16 -2.19
CA PHE A 133 -2.21 -14.47 -3.08
C PHE A 133 -2.59 -14.70 -4.53
N SER A 134 -2.51 -13.66 -5.34
CA SER A 134 -2.79 -13.69 -6.78
C SER A 134 -1.69 -12.97 -7.54
N SER A 135 -1.27 -13.55 -8.66
CA SER A 135 -0.34 -12.92 -9.61
C SER A 135 -0.98 -11.82 -10.46
N THR A 136 -2.28 -11.59 -10.28
CA THR A 136 -3.04 -10.60 -11.05
C THR A 136 -3.64 -9.58 -10.09
N ALA A 137 -3.47 -8.30 -10.41
CA ALA A 137 -4.06 -7.19 -9.67
C ALA A 137 -5.60 -7.24 -9.69
N ALA A 138 -6.23 -6.70 -8.66
CA ALA A 138 -7.69 -6.57 -8.59
C ALA A 138 -8.24 -5.62 -9.66
N GLY A 139 -7.46 -4.60 -10.04
CA GLY A 139 -7.85 -3.63 -11.05
C GLY A 139 -8.77 -2.55 -10.48
N PHE A 140 -8.40 -1.95 -9.36
CA PHE A 140 -9.17 -0.89 -8.71
C PHE A 140 -9.43 0.33 -9.59
N ASP A 141 -8.55 0.59 -10.55
CA ASP A 141 -8.69 1.67 -11.53
C ASP A 141 -9.53 1.25 -12.75
N GLN A 142 -9.99 0.00 -12.82
CA GLN A 142 -10.86 -0.50 -13.88
C GLN A 142 -12.34 -0.40 -13.49
N PRO A 143 -13.25 -0.20 -14.46
CA PRO A 143 -14.67 0.02 -14.18
C PRO A 143 -15.42 -1.21 -13.64
N THR A 144 -14.85 -2.39 -13.69
CA THR A 144 -15.47 -3.65 -13.25
C THR A 144 -14.68 -4.30 -12.12
N TYR A 145 -15.03 -3.95 -10.91
CA TYR A 145 -14.63 -4.63 -9.69
C TYR A 145 -15.73 -5.64 -9.30
N PRO A 146 -15.51 -6.92 -8.83
CA PRO A 146 -14.40 -7.36 -7.98
C PRO A 146 -13.58 -8.58 -8.50
N THR A 147 -13.58 -8.91 -9.76
CA THR A 147 -12.74 -10.01 -10.26
C THR A 147 -11.34 -9.49 -10.63
N PRO A 148 -10.25 -10.24 -10.33
CA PRO A 148 -8.92 -9.87 -10.77
C PRO A 148 -8.88 -9.68 -12.28
N THR A 149 -8.85 -8.45 -12.73
CA THR A 149 -8.90 -8.06 -14.15
C THR A 149 -7.81 -7.06 -14.50
N GLY A 150 -7.00 -6.72 -13.51
CA GLY A 150 -5.88 -5.81 -13.65
C GLY A 150 -4.66 -6.46 -14.34
N PRO A 151 -3.56 -5.73 -14.43
CA PRO A 151 -2.33 -6.25 -15.00
C PRO A 151 -1.72 -7.35 -14.13
N PRO A 152 -0.81 -8.18 -14.69
CA PRO A 152 -0.01 -9.09 -13.89
C PRO A 152 0.87 -8.31 -12.90
N LEU A 153 0.97 -8.82 -11.67
CA LEU A 153 1.77 -8.22 -10.61
C LEU A 153 3.25 -8.59 -10.77
N PRO A 154 4.18 -7.64 -10.60
CA PRO A 154 5.61 -7.92 -10.60
C PRO A 154 6.01 -8.63 -9.29
N GLY A 155 6.59 -9.82 -9.37
CA GLY A 155 7.16 -10.53 -8.20
C GLY A 155 8.64 -10.18 -8.01
N LEU A 156 9.05 -9.88 -6.79
CA LEU A 156 10.45 -9.67 -6.40
C LEU A 156 11.15 -10.98 -6.01
N ASP A 157 10.37 -12.01 -5.63
CA ASP A 157 10.87 -13.32 -5.16
C ASP A 157 11.87 -13.19 -3.99
N LEU A 158 11.62 -12.25 -3.08
CA LEU A 158 12.51 -11.97 -1.94
C LEU A 158 12.34 -13.02 -0.83
N THR A 159 13.46 -13.43 -0.25
CA THR A 159 13.47 -14.31 0.93
C THR A 159 13.44 -13.53 2.24
N ARG A 160 13.63 -12.21 2.20
CA ARG A 160 13.63 -11.35 3.39
C ARG A 160 13.08 -9.96 3.09
N VAL A 161 12.19 -9.50 3.96
CA VAL A 161 11.65 -8.15 4.00
C VAL A 161 11.74 -7.62 5.43
N PHE A 162 12.03 -6.33 5.58
CA PHE A 162 12.00 -5.62 6.85
C PHE A 162 10.81 -4.68 6.84
N ILE A 163 9.93 -4.81 7.83
CA ILE A 163 8.75 -3.95 7.95
C ILE A 163 8.93 -3.02 9.14
N LEU A 164 8.87 -1.70 8.88
CA LEU A 164 8.83 -0.70 9.92
C LEU A 164 7.37 -0.36 10.20
N ALA A 165 6.93 -0.59 11.43
CA ALA A 165 5.57 -0.28 11.89
C ALA A 165 5.64 0.64 13.11
N SER A 166 4.59 1.44 13.33
CA SER A 166 4.36 2.12 14.61
C SER A 166 3.86 1.11 15.63
N GLY A 167 4.34 1.19 16.86
CA GLY A 167 3.81 0.44 17.99
C GLY A 167 2.47 1.00 18.47
#